data_bac544c2881d3c7e22204b5b8fe92f80
#
_entry.id   bac544c2881d3c7e22204b5b8fe92f80
#
_cell.length_a   1.000
_cell.length_b   1.000
_cell.length_c   1.000
_cell.angle_alpha   90.00
_cell.angle_beta   90.00
_cell.angle_gamma   90.00
#
_symmetry.space_group_name_H-M   'P 1'
#
loop_
_entity.id
_entity.type
_entity.pdbx_description
1 polymer ?
#
loop_
_entity_poly.entity_id
_entity_poly.type
_entity_poly.pdbx_seq_one_letter_code
_entity_poly.pdbx_strand_id
1 'polypeptide(L)'
;GNFEEYYIKADKALYYVKQNGKNSYRFYEELEEQQLDTQARKNDLEVIAGALLESGSYTGALDLDYREFARLYQYVSSLGERYRHRCYLVLVTMDAKSDQTMYIDHIDKAMECMEKAIRQNIRKNDICTRYSSLQHLIILVEAEESYIPDILQRIFMNYYDAYGRNDFLPQYEYRKMTQASDGIPGKTEDED
;
A
#
# COMPACT_ATOMS: atom_id res chain seq x y z
N GLY A 1 11.22 -39.50 21.11
CA GLY A 1 11.06 -38.35 20.24
C GLY A 1 9.69 -37.74 20.42
N ASN A 2 9.62 -36.46 20.61
CA ASN A 2 8.36 -35.75 20.83
C ASN A 2 7.65 -35.57 19.48
N PHE A 3 6.34 -35.73 19.41
CA PHE A 3 5.53 -35.58 18.19
C PHE A 3 5.76 -34.23 17.49
N GLU A 4 5.97 -33.17 18.26
CA GLU A 4 6.31 -31.84 17.79
C GLU A 4 7.63 -31.81 16.99
N GLU A 5 8.63 -32.57 17.42
CA GLU A 5 9.93 -32.64 16.73
C GLU A 5 9.81 -33.33 15.36
N TYR A 6 9.02 -34.40 15.25
CA TYR A 6 8.76 -35.06 13.97
C TYR A 6 7.96 -34.17 13.01
N TYR A 7 7.01 -33.42 13.55
CA TYR A 7 6.22 -32.48 12.74
C TYR A 7 7.09 -31.39 12.11
N ILE A 8 7.98 -30.78 12.92
CA ILE A 8 8.90 -29.74 12.43
C ILE A 8 9.86 -30.31 11.38
N LYS A 9 10.34 -31.53 11.55
CA LYS A 9 11.22 -32.20 10.58
C LYS A 9 10.53 -32.48 9.25
N ALA A 10 9.28 -32.95 9.31
CA ALA A 10 8.47 -33.21 8.13
C ALA A 10 8.12 -31.92 7.37
N ASP A 11 7.80 -30.86 8.08
CA ASP A 11 7.48 -29.55 7.48
C ASP A 11 8.70 -28.95 6.74
N LYS A 12 9.89 -29.03 7.33
CA LYS A 12 11.12 -28.60 6.69
C LYS A 12 11.43 -29.39 5.41
N ALA A 13 11.29 -30.71 5.43
CA ALA A 13 11.50 -31.55 4.26
C ALA A 13 10.50 -31.23 3.14
N LEU A 14 9.23 -31.02 3.49
CA LEU A 14 8.17 -30.65 2.56
C LEU A 14 8.43 -29.26 1.93
N TYR A 15 8.86 -28.30 2.74
CA TYR A 15 9.21 -26.96 2.27
C TYR A 15 10.36 -26.99 1.29
N TYR A 16 11.42 -27.75 1.57
CA TYR A 16 12.56 -27.94 0.67
C TYR A 16 12.15 -28.51 -0.69
N VAL A 17 11.28 -29.52 -0.71
CA VAL A 17 10.77 -30.13 -1.93
C VAL A 17 9.92 -29.13 -2.74
N LYS A 18 9.11 -28.31 -2.08
CA LYS A 18 8.32 -27.26 -2.75
C LYS A 18 9.18 -26.22 -3.44
N GLN A 19 10.32 -25.87 -2.87
CA GLN A 19 11.28 -24.91 -3.42
C GLN A 19 12.10 -25.49 -4.61
N ASN A 20 12.37 -26.79 -4.60
CA ASN A 20 13.29 -27.45 -5.55
C ASN A 20 12.57 -28.30 -6.62
N GLY A 21 11.39 -27.88 -7.11
CA GLY A 21 10.78 -28.45 -8.31
C GLY A 21 9.56 -29.32 -8.11
N LYS A 22 8.98 -29.41 -6.92
CA LYS A 22 7.66 -29.96 -6.58
C LYS A 22 7.34 -31.44 -6.92
N ASN A 23 8.25 -32.19 -7.52
CA ASN A 23 8.00 -33.58 -7.95
C ASN A 23 9.02 -34.57 -7.39
N SER A 24 9.40 -34.42 -6.13
CA SER A 24 10.33 -35.30 -5.44
C SER A 24 9.94 -35.46 -3.96
N TYR A 25 10.56 -36.43 -3.28
CA TYR A 25 10.52 -36.57 -1.82
C TYR A 25 11.96 -36.55 -1.28
N ARG A 26 12.12 -36.10 -0.05
CA ARG A 26 13.39 -36.14 0.68
C ARG A 26 13.13 -36.54 2.12
N PHE A 27 14.03 -37.32 2.67
CA PHE A 27 14.05 -37.61 4.10
C PHE A 27 14.78 -36.50 4.83
N TYR A 28 14.31 -36.16 6.03
CA TYR A 28 14.92 -35.11 6.84
C TYR A 28 16.40 -35.42 7.17
N GLU A 29 16.72 -36.69 7.41
CA GLU A 29 18.08 -37.13 7.69
C GLU A 29 19.04 -36.84 6.53
N GLU A 30 18.59 -36.96 5.29
CA GLU A 30 19.40 -36.61 4.10
C GLU A 30 19.70 -35.11 4.03
N LEU A 31 18.83 -34.28 4.63
CA LEU A 31 19.02 -32.83 4.72
C LEU A 31 19.97 -32.45 5.88
N GLU A 32 20.00 -33.24 6.95
CA GLU A 32 20.87 -33.03 8.12
C GLU A 32 22.35 -33.32 7.77
N GLU A 33 22.62 -34.37 7.00
CA GLU A 33 23.99 -34.72 6.60
C GLU A 33 24.63 -33.70 5.64
N GLN A 34 23.80 -32.96 4.91
CA GLN A 34 24.31 -31.97 3.94
C GLN A 34 24.49 -30.57 4.53
N GLN A 35 23.95 -30.21 5.69
CA GLN A 35 23.91 -28.82 6.13
C GLN A 35 23.75 -28.58 7.63
N LEU A 36 24.70 -28.95 8.40
CA LEU A 36 24.96 -28.35 9.72
C LEU A 36 25.74 -27.03 9.62
N ASP A 37 25.69 -26.36 8.47
CA ASP A 37 26.48 -25.17 8.27
C ASP A 37 25.62 -23.89 8.35
N THR A 38 26.10 -22.92 9.10
CA THR A 38 25.56 -21.56 9.25
C THR A 38 25.38 -20.84 7.89
N GLN A 39 26.04 -21.34 6.86
CA GLN A 39 25.96 -20.86 5.48
C GLN A 39 24.62 -21.18 4.82
N ALA A 40 24.01 -22.34 5.13
CA ALA A 40 22.72 -22.74 4.57
C ALA A 40 21.57 -21.86 5.07
N ARG A 41 21.59 -21.46 6.35
CA ARG A 41 20.58 -20.54 6.92
C ARG A 41 20.64 -19.14 6.31
N LYS A 42 21.84 -18.69 5.90
CA LYS A 42 21.97 -17.41 5.16
C LYS A 42 21.38 -17.51 3.77
N ASN A 43 21.59 -18.63 3.08
CA ASN A 43 21.02 -18.86 1.75
C ASN A 43 19.49 -18.90 1.78
N ASP A 44 18.88 -19.52 2.81
CA ASP A 44 17.42 -19.55 2.94
C ASP A 44 16.84 -18.13 3.10
N LEU A 45 17.47 -17.29 3.91
CA LEU A 45 17.02 -15.91 4.10
C LEU A 45 17.18 -15.08 2.82
N GLU A 46 18.27 -15.23 2.10
CA GLU A 46 18.50 -14.54 0.82
C GLU A 46 17.50 -14.99 -0.26
N VAL A 47 17.20 -16.29 -0.35
CA VAL A 47 16.20 -16.83 -1.27
C VAL A 47 14.80 -16.32 -0.93
N ILE A 48 14.44 -16.32 0.35
CA ILE A 48 13.14 -15.78 0.81
C ILE A 48 13.06 -14.28 0.53
N ALA A 49 14.10 -13.52 0.83
CA ALA A 49 14.14 -12.09 0.56
C ALA A 49 14.06 -11.80 -0.95
N GLY A 50 14.73 -12.57 -1.78
CA GLY A 50 14.63 -12.48 -3.24
C GLY A 50 13.21 -12.74 -3.74
N ALA A 51 12.58 -13.82 -3.27
CA ALA A 51 11.21 -14.18 -3.63
C ALA A 51 10.20 -13.11 -3.18
N LEU A 52 10.40 -12.51 -2.01
CA LEU A 52 9.56 -11.40 -1.52
C LEU A 52 9.72 -10.15 -2.38
N LEU A 53 10.95 -9.82 -2.80
CA LEU A 53 11.20 -8.70 -3.69
C LEU A 53 10.61 -8.92 -5.09
N GLU A 54 10.69 -10.12 -5.64
CA GLU A 54 10.11 -10.48 -6.94
C GLU A 54 8.59 -10.48 -6.90
N SER A 55 7.98 -11.06 -5.85
CA SER A 55 6.53 -11.10 -5.69
C SER A 55 5.90 -9.72 -5.46
N GLY A 56 6.67 -8.78 -4.91
CA GLY A 56 6.25 -7.41 -4.65
C GLY A 56 6.67 -6.40 -5.72
N SER A 57 7.19 -6.84 -6.88
CA SER A 57 7.59 -5.91 -7.92
C SER A 57 6.37 -5.29 -8.60
N TYR A 58 6.17 -4.01 -8.38
CA TYR A 58 5.15 -3.18 -9.02
C TYR A 58 5.80 -1.94 -9.65
N THR A 59 5.18 -1.44 -10.71
CA THR A 59 5.60 -0.21 -11.39
C THR A 59 4.71 0.96 -10.95
N GLY A 60 5.33 2.07 -10.54
CA GLY A 60 4.60 3.23 -10.02
C GLY A 60 4.28 3.09 -8.52
N ALA A 61 3.26 3.79 -8.06
CA ALA A 61 2.80 3.74 -6.68
C ALA A 61 2.16 2.40 -6.31
N LEU A 62 2.20 2.08 -5.03
CA LEU A 62 1.51 0.92 -4.48
C LEU A 62 0.00 1.18 -4.43
N ASP A 63 -0.73 0.52 -5.33
CA ASP A 63 -2.19 0.57 -5.37
C ASP A 63 -2.76 -0.61 -4.58
N LEU A 64 -3.59 -0.31 -3.59
CA LEU A 64 -4.11 -1.28 -2.63
C LEU A 64 -5.64 -1.22 -2.56
N ASP A 65 -6.25 -2.30 -2.11
CA ASP A 65 -7.62 -2.21 -1.63
C ASP A 65 -7.70 -1.37 -0.34
N TYR A 66 -8.90 -0.86 -0.02
CA TYR A 66 -9.08 0.02 1.15
C TYR A 66 -8.69 -0.66 2.47
N ARG A 67 -8.88 -1.96 2.61
CA ARG A 67 -8.57 -2.69 3.85
C ARG A 67 -7.06 -2.79 4.06
N GLU A 68 -6.33 -3.09 3.01
CA GLU A 68 -4.86 -3.12 3.03
C GLU A 68 -4.30 -1.71 3.24
N PHE A 69 -4.87 -0.71 2.57
CA PHE A 69 -4.52 0.69 2.75
C PHE A 69 -4.70 1.14 4.20
N ALA A 70 -5.82 0.79 4.84
CA ALA A 70 -6.08 1.14 6.25
C ALA A 70 -5.06 0.52 7.21
N ARG A 71 -4.62 -0.71 6.97
CA ARG A 71 -3.55 -1.36 7.75
C ARG A 71 -2.21 -0.66 7.58
N LEU A 72 -1.86 -0.31 6.34
CA LEU A 72 -0.64 0.43 6.07
C LEU A 72 -0.68 1.85 6.64
N TYR A 73 -1.83 2.51 6.58
CA TYR A 73 -2.01 3.82 7.22
C TYR A 73 -1.66 3.77 8.72
N GLN A 74 -2.20 2.78 9.45
CA GLN A 74 -1.89 2.60 10.88
C GLN A 74 -0.39 2.33 11.12
N TYR A 75 0.21 1.48 10.30
CA TYR A 75 1.64 1.17 10.39
C TYR A 75 2.52 2.40 10.11
N VAL A 76 2.27 3.11 9.01
CA VAL A 76 3.02 4.32 8.64
C VAL A 76 2.84 5.43 9.68
N SER A 77 1.63 5.60 10.24
CA SER A 77 1.39 6.56 11.32
C SER A 77 2.23 6.25 12.56
N SER A 78 2.31 4.97 12.96
CA SER A 78 3.12 4.56 14.11
C SER A 78 4.63 4.74 13.88
N LEU A 79 5.09 4.55 12.64
CA LEU A 79 6.48 4.86 12.27
C LEU A 79 6.75 6.37 12.29
N GLY A 80 5.79 7.16 11.81
CA GLY A 80 5.87 8.62 11.79
C GLY A 80 6.13 9.22 13.17
N GLU A 81 5.47 8.71 14.20
CA GLU A 81 5.70 9.15 15.58
C GLU A 81 7.08 8.76 16.10
N ARG A 82 7.45 7.50 15.94
CA ARG A 82 8.69 6.97 16.51
C ARG A 82 9.93 7.54 15.86
N TYR A 83 9.90 7.75 14.56
CA TYR A 83 11.07 8.14 13.76
C TYR A 83 10.96 9.53 13.14
N ARG A 84 9.89 10.29 13.45
CA ARG A 84 9.61 11.64 12.91
C ARG A 84 9.52 11.66 11.37
N HIS A 85 9.04 10.58 10.77
CA HIS A 85 8.80 10.53 9.33
C HIS A 85 7.77 11.58 8.89
N ARG A 86 8.01 12.18 7.73
CA ARG A 86 7.11 13.19 7.14
C ARG A 86 6.15 12.52 6.17
N CYS A 87 5.08 11.97 6.71
CA CYS A 87 4.05 11.34 5.92
C CYS A 87 2.77 12.17 5.91
N TYR A 88 2.12 12.24 4.79
CA TYR A 88 0.87 12.99 4.60
C TYR A 88 -0.20 12.11 4.00
N LEU A 89 -1.40 12.20 4.55
CA LEU A 89 -2.61 11.66 3.97
C LEU A 89 -3.25 12.73 3.09
N VAL A 90 -3.52 12.40 1.84
CA VAL A 90 -4.21 13.25 0.88
C VAL A 90 -5.52 12.60 0.49
N LEU A 91 -6.60 13.37 0.48
CA LEU A 91 -7.89 13.02 -0.09
C LEU A 91 -8.07 13.80 -1.39
N VAL A 92 -8.30 13.11 -2.48
CA VAL A 92 -8.69 13.69 -3.76
C VAL A 92 -10.16 13.40 -3.99
N THR A 93 -10.97 14.44 -4.17
CA THR A 93 -12.43 14.36 -4.42
C THR A 93 -12.73 14.89 -5.82
N MET A 94 -13.57 14.17 -6.55
CA MET A 94 -14.02 14.56 -7.90
C MET A 94 -15.38 15.24 -7.80
N ASP A 95 -15.41 16.56 -7.88
CA ASP A 95 -16.65 17.34 -7.83
C ASP A 95 -17.32 17.39 -9.21
N ALA A 96 -18.57 16.97 -9.28
CA ALA A 96 -19.35 17.09 -10.49
C ALA A 96 -19.85 18.54 -10.69
N LYS A 97 -19.72 19.09 -11.90
CA LYS A 97 -20.37 20.35 -12.25
C LYS A 97 -21.88 20.17 -12.34
N SER A 98 -22.59 21.02 -11.66
CA SER A 98 -23.97 20.87 -11.14
C SER A 98 -25.12 20.78 -12.14
N ASP A 99 -24.95 20.69 -13.46
CA ASP A 99 -26.06 20.78 -14.41
C ASP A 99 -26.17 19.66 -15.45
N GLN A 100 -25.38 18.60 -15.29
CA GLN A 100 -25.44 17.48 -16.23
C GLN A 100 -25.94 16.21 -15.54
N THR A 101 -26.89 15.54 -16.16
CA THR A 101 -27.27 14.19 -15.81
C THR A 101 -25.98 13.34 -15.75
N MET A 102 -25.56 12.97 -14.53
CA MET A 102 -24.34 12.21 -14.32
C MET A 102 -24.55 10.81 -14.89
N TYR A 103 -24.00 10.56 -16.06
CA TYR A 103 -23.93 9.22 -16.58
C TYR A 103 -22.88 8.42 -15.80
N ILE A 104 -23.24 7.27 -15.30
CA ILE A 104 -22.36 6.36 -14.55
C ILE A 104 -21.05 6.12 -15.31
N ASP A 105 -21.16 5.91 -16.64
CA ASP A 105 -19.99 5.71 -17.51
C ASP A 105 -18.98 6.87 -17.49
N HIS A 106 -19.44 8.10 -17.27
CA HIS A 106 -18.55 9.26 -17.17
C HIS A 106 -17.82 9.29 -15.83
N ILE A 107 -18.49 8.88 -14.75
CA ILE A 107 -17.86 8.77 -13.43
C ILE A 107 -16.75 7.74 -13.47
N ASP A 108 -17.03 6.54 -13.98
CA ASP A 108 -16.04 5.47 -14.06
C ASP A 108 -14.86 5.88 -14.93
N LYS A 109 -15.11 6.50 -16.07
CA LYS A 109 -14.04 7.00 -16.94
C LYS A 109 -13.19 8.10 -16.27
N ALA A 110 -13.81 9.03 -15.58
CA ALA A 110 -13.11 10.09 -14.83
C ALA A 110 -12.23 9.48 -13.73
N MET A 111 -12.78 8.53 -12.98
CA MET A 111 -12.08 7.86 -11.90
C MET A 111 -10.91 6.99 -12.40
N GLU A 112 -11.06 6.27 -13.50
CA GLU A 112 -9.96 5.53 -14.14
C GLU A 112 -8.83 6.46 -14.60
N CYS A 113 -9.18 7.60 -15.22
CA CYS A 113 -8.20 8.60 -15.63
C CYS A 113 -7.46 9.20 -14.42
N MET A 114 -8.19 9.49 -13.33
CA MET A 114 -7.60 10.01 -12.10
C MET A 114 -6.68 8.99 -11.44
N GLU A 115 -7.10 7.74 -11.30
CA GLU A 115 -6.29 6.65 -10.76
C GLU A 115 -4.98 6.50 -11.54
N LYS A 116 -5.06 6.46 -12.86
CA LYS A 116 -3.89 6.40 -13.73
C LYS A 116 -2.98 7.61 -13.57
N ALA A 117 -3.55 8.82 -13.49
CA ALA A 117 -2.80 10.05 -13.26
C ALA A 117 -2.08 10.03 -11.90
N ILE A 118 -2.75 9.57 -10.84
CA ILE A 118 -2.14 9.41 -9.51
C ILE A 118 -0.95 8.45 -9.62
N ARG A 119 -1.16 7.23 -10.10
CA ARG A 119 -0.13 6.18 -10.16
C ARG A 119 1.11 6.56 -10.98
N GLN A 120 0.94 7.39 -12.01
CA GLN A 120 2.03 7.84 -12.87
C GLN A 120 2.84 9.00 -12.27
N ASN A 121 2.28 9.74 -11.31
CA ASN A 121 2.86 10.98 -10.82
C ASN A 121 3.34 10.95 -9.37
N ILE A 122 3.03 9.89 -8.63
CA ILE A 122 3.58 9.66 -7.29
C ILE A 122 4.69 8.60 -7.33
N ARG A 123 5.50 8.56 -6.27
CA ARG A 123 6.69 7.70 -6.21
C ARG A 123 6.33 6.26 -5.92
N LYS A 124 7.25 5.34 -6.18
CA LYS A 124 7.11 3.91 -5.86
C LYS A 124 6.81 3.62 -4.38
N ASN A 125 7.30 4.48 -3.49
CA ASN A 125 7.08 4.34 -2.04
C ASN A 125 5.78 4.97 -1.56
N ASP A 126 5.09 5.72 -2.41
CA ASP A 126 3.78 6.29 -2.09
C ASP A 126 2.69 5.23 -2.32
N ILE A 127 1.58 5.40 -1.62
CA ILE A 127 0.50 4.41 -1.58
C ILE A 127 -0.79 5.09 -1.96
N CYS A 128 -1.61 4.44 -2.78
CA CYS A 128 -2.92 4.97 -3.14
C CYS A 128 -4.00 3.90 -3.09
N THR A 129 -5.25 4.35 -2.99
CA THR A 129 -6.45 3.51 -3.06
C THR A 129 -7.64 4.30 -3.55
N ARG A 130 -8.57 3.64 -4.24
CA ARG A 130 -9.91 4.17 -4.48
C ARG A 130 -10.72 4.04 -3.20
N TYR A 131 -11.15 5.18 -2.63
CA TYR A 131 -11.88 5.21 -1.37
C TYR A 131 -13.39 5.13 -1.56
N SER A 132 -13.91 5.81 -2.58
CA SER A 132 -15.33 5.81 -2.92
C SER A 132 -15.55 5.95 -4.43
N SER A 133 -16.80 6.11 -4.85
CA SER A 133 -17.15 6.34 -6.26
C SER A 133 -16.51 7.60 -6.85
N LEU A 134 -16.18 8.60 -6.01
CA LEU A 134 -15.65 9.91 -6.42
C LEU A 134 -14.39 10.32 -5.65
N GLN A 135 -13.76 9.41 -4.90
CA GLN A 135 -12.63 9.77 -4.03
C GLN A 135 -11.48 8.77 -4.11
N HIS A 136 -10.25 9.31 -4.07
CA HIS A 136 -9.02 8.57 -3.88
C HIS A 136 -8.30 9.04 -2.61
N LEU A 137 -7.65 8.12 -1.92
CA LEU A 137 -6.72 8.40 -0.84
C LEU A 137 -5.29 8.13 -1.30
N ILE A 138 -4.36 8.98 -0.86
CA ILE A 138 -2.93 8.85 -1.14
C ILE A 138 -2.16 9.03 0.17
N ILE A 139 -1.17 8.18 0.42
CA ILE A 139 -0.16 8.40 1.45
C ILE A 139 1.12 8.81 0.73
N LEU A 140 1.57 10.03 0.96
CA LEU A 140 2.87 10.52 0.52
C LEU A 140 3.89 10.26 1.63
N VAL A 141 4.89 9.43 1.33
CA VAL A 141 5.92 9.01 2.29
C VAL A 141 7.16 9.86 2.12
N GLU A 142 7.70 10.38 3.23
CA GLU A 142 8.87 11.27 3.25
C GLU A 142 8.72 12.46 2.28
N ALA A 143 7.57 13.12 2.33
CA ALA A 143 7.26 14.29 1.53
C ALA A 143 7.55 15.59 2.28
N GLU A 144 7.99 16.61 1.55
CA GLU A 144 8.01 17.99 2.01
C GLU A 144 6.63 18.59 1.80
N GLU A 145 6.05 19.20 2.81
CA GLU A 145 4.70 19.80 2.73
C GLU A 145 4.57 20.81 1.61
N SER A 146 5.61 21.62 1.40
CA SER A 146 5.66 22.63 0.36
C SER A 146 5.56 22.09 -1.07
N TYR A 147 5.88 20.81 -1.29
CA TYR A 147 5.79 20.18 -2.62
C TYR A 147 4.47 19.46 -2.88
N ILE A 148 3.61 19.30 -1.88
CA ILE A 148 2.32 18.61 -2.03
C ILE A 148 1.44 19.26 -3.10
N PRO A 149 1.28 20.61 -3.11
CA PRO A 149 0.53 21.28 -4.16
C PRO A 149 1.07 21.01 -5.57
N ASP A 150 2.39 21.03 -5.75
CA ASP A 150 3.01 20.78 -7.04
C ASP A 150 2.80 19.33 -7.53
N ILE A 151 2.87 18.38 -6.63
CA ILE A 151 2.57 16.96 -6.92
C ILE A 151 1.13 16.83 -7.42
N LEU A 152 0.19 17.43 -6.69
CA LEU A 152 -1.24 17.36 -7.01
C LEU A 152 -1.58 18.12 -8.30
N GLN A 153 -0.97 19.27 -8.52
CA GLN A 153 -1.13 20.00 -9.78
C GLN A 153 -0.70 19.16 -10.98
N ARG A 154 0.43 18.45 -10.89
CA ARG A 154 0.91 17.57 -11.96
C ARG A 154 -0.05 16.39 -12.19
N ILE A 155 -0.60 15.79 -11.12
CA ILE A 155 -1.63 14.75 -11.22
C ILE A 155 -2.86 15.30 -11.95
N PHE A 156 -3.34 16.47 -11.58
CA PHE A 156 -4.53 17.06 -12.17
C PHE A 156 -4.33 17.46 -13.64
N MET A 157 -3.15 17.96 -14.00
CA MET A 157 -2.82 18.22 -15.41
C MET A 157 -2.90 16.92 -16.24
N ASN A 158 -2.27 15.84 -15.78
CA ASN A 158 -2.31 14.57 -16.48
C ASN A 158 -3.73 13.96 -16.52
N TYR A 159 -4.53 14.17 -15.48
CA TYR A 159 -5.94 13.80 -15.49
C TYR A 159 -6.71 14.55 -16.57
N TYR A 160 -6.59 15.89 -16.66
CA TYR A 160 -7.30 16.68 -17.65
C TYR A 160 -6.88 16.32 -19.08
N ASP A 161 -5.60 16.07 -19.30
CA ASP A 161 -5.08 15.65 -20.61
C ASP A 161 -5.64 14.27 -21.02
N ALA A 162 -5.75 13.33 -20.07
CA ALA A 162 -6.25 11.98 -20.33
C ALA A 162 -7.77 11.92 -20.43
N TYR A 163 -8.48 12.67 -19.60
CA TYR A 163 -9.93 12.66 -19.55
C TYR A 163 -10.57 13.48 -20.67
N GLY A 164 -9.95 14.60 -21.06
CA GLY A 164 -10.36 15.45 -22.17
C GLY A 164 -11.71 16.17 -21.99
N ARG A 165 -12.27 16.15 -20.78
CA ARG A 165 -13.56 16.77 -20.41
C ARG A 165 -13.41 17.58 -19.13
N ASN A 166 -14.41 18.40 -18.81
CA ASN A 166 -14.40 19.27 -17.65
C ASN A 166 -15.67 19.17 -16.80
N ASP A 167 -16.37 18.06 -16.89
CA ASP A 167 -17.59 17.75 -16.10
C ASP A 167 -17.27 17.29 -14.67
N PHE A 168 -16.05 16.83 -14.40
CA PHE A 168 -15.53 16.55 -13.07
C PHE A 168 -14.29 17.39 -12.77
N LEU A 169 -14.32 18.08 -11.62
CA LEU A 169 -13.22 18.93 -11.14
C LEU A 169 -12.59 18.28 -9.91
N PRO A 170 -11.30 17.92 -9.98
CA PRO A 170 -10.61 17.40 -8.82
C PRO A 170 -10.35 18.50 -7.79
N GLN A 171 -10.65 18.20 -6.54
CA GLN A 171 -10.30 18.97 -5.35
C GLN A 171 -9.42 18.11 -4.45
N TYR A 172 -8.68 18.72 -3.54
CA TYR A 172 -7.88 17.96 -2.60
C TYR A 172 -7.85 18.61 -1.22
N GLU A 173 -7.68 17.74 -0.23
CA GLU A 173 -7.34 18.09 1.14
C GLU A 173 -6.17 17.21 1.57
N TYR A 174 -5.31 17.71 2.44
CA TYR A 174 -4.25 16.90 3.01
C TYR A 174 -3.99 17.24 4.47
N ARG A 175 -3.46 16.26 5.17
CA ARG A 175 -3.02 16.43 6.56
C ARG A 175 -1.77 15.60 6.84
N LYS A 176 -0.95 16.10 7.76
CA LYS A 176 0.17 15.31 8.26
C LYS A 176 -0.36 14.11 9.04
N MET A 177 0.26 12.95 8.82
CA MET A 177 -0.08 11.73 9.54
C MET A 177 0.58 11.78 10.93
N THR A 178 -0.25 11.93 11.94
CA THR A 178 0.11 11.83 13.36
C THR A 178 -0.92 10.89 14.00
N GLN A 179 -0.57 10.18 15.08
CA GLN A 179 -1.62 9.45 15.82
C GLN A 179 -2.66 10.44 16.35
N ALA A 180 -3.89 9.98 16.46
CA ALA A 180 -5.00 10.75 17.00
C ALA A 180 -4.87 10.88 18.53
N SER A 181 -3.91 11.68 19.01
CA SER A 181 -3.83 12.07 20.41
C SER A 181 -4.27 13.50 20.69
N ASP A 182 -4.67 14.26 19.67
CA ASP A 182 -5.18 15.60 19.87
C ASP A 182 -6.67 15.70 19.51
N GLY A 183 -7.48 15.45 20.57
CA GLY A 183 -8.75 16.14 20.76
C GLY A 183 -9.90 15.80 19.79
N ILE A 184 -10.65 14.76 20.07
CA ILE A 184 -12.11 14.91 19.96
C ILE A 184 -12.49 15.99 20.97
N PRO A 185 -13.00 17.18 20.55
CA PRO A 185 -13.51 18.15 21.52
C PRO A 185 -14.64 17.45 22.28
N GLY A 186 -14.43 17.30 23.58
CA GLY A 186 -15.39 16.70 24.49
C GLY A 186 -16.74 17.37 24.28
N LYS A 187 -17.77 16.56 24.17
CA LYS A 187 -19.14 17.02 24.43
C LYS A 187 -19.11 17.58 25.84
N THR A 188 -19.29 18.86 25.98
CA THR A 188 -19.71 19.47 27.25
C THR A 188 -21.04 18.82 27.60
N GLU A 189 -21.03 17.96 28.59
CA GLU A 189 -22.21 17.60 29.33
C GLU A 189 -22.64 18.90 30.06
N ASP A 190 -23.63 19.58 29.54
CA ASP A 190 -24.38 20.59 30.32
C ASP A 190 -25.22 19.80 31.33
N GLU A 191 -24.75 19.81 32.56
CA GLU A 191 -25.60 19.58 33.73
C GLU A 191 -26.63 20.74 33.83
N ASP A 192 -27.91 20.37 33.80
CA ASP A 192 -28.97 20.90 34.70
C ASP A 192 -30.19 19.95 34.70
#